data_1741021a7301808ae892580def7024b2
#
_entry.id   1741021a7301808ae892580def7024b2
#
_cell.length_a   1.000
_cell.length_b   1.000
_cell.length_c   1.000
_cell.angle_alpha   90.00
_cell.angle_beta   90.00
_cell.angle_gamma   90.00
#
_symmetry.space_group_name_H-M   'P 1'
#
loop_
_entity.id
_entity.type
_entity.pdbx_description
1 polymer ?
#
loop_
_entity_poly.entity_id
_entity_poly.type
_entity_poly.pdbx_seq_one_letter_code
_entity_poly.pdbx_strand_id
1 'polypeptide(L)'
;MINILIINTSKIITKPSCNKYQNNIPLFWKIAKTSDIENVFPRRYIFNNFPISVYKDNDNHVKAVSDICVHRGTSLSKGKILKNNCLQCPYHGWEYKNGLVESMPGCPDITPGIFGVPQFEVKEINDDIYLRPTYDINSGKGNTYNHTIYIPPEATDDNFVRVSGYRHLQRPNNIVTENVLDMMHISYVHSFGNSLAPVPFKISYEDIDELSGKTTFHYTAGPSSMSRIIGGAKFVIVENEFHLPDVTVTRVVANDIIKTIVTHCYPIGKNESIIHFDLYRNFMTTNLLDSLFEYQMKLTLDEDVNILNWVYDDYMLGFMSNKYDITQIKYRKKLNRLLNIKY
;
A
#
# COMPACT_ATOMS: atom_id res chain seq x y z
N MET A 1 50.53 -5.35 6.74
CA MET A 1 49.75 -4.53 5.80
C MET A 1 48.44 -5.27 5.53
N ILE A 2 47.38 -4.85 6.18
CA ILE A 2 46.02 -5.39 5.96
C ILE A 2 45.48 -4.63 4.77
N ASN A 3 45.32 -5.33 3.65
CA ASN A 3 44.60 -4.75 2.50
C ASN A 3 43.17 -4.51 2.88
N ILE A 4 42.83 -3.26 3.18
CA ILE A 4 41.43 -2.83 3.32
C ILE A 4 40.84 -2.86 1.92
N LEU A 5 40.01 -3.84 1.68
CA LEU A 5 39.19 -3.91 0.46
C LEU A 5 38.20 -2.74 0.52
N ILE A 6 38.50 -1.64 -0.19
CA ILE A 6 37.55 -0.55 -0.41
C ILE A 6 36.47 -1.11 -1.32
N ILE A 7 35.39 -1.57 -0.73
CA ILE A 7 34.25 -2.05 -1.48
C ILE A 7 33.44 -0.83 -1.93
N ASN A 8 33.47 -0.58 -3.22
CA ASN A 8 32.71 0.48 -3.89
C ASN A 8 31.22 0.37 -3.51
N THR A 9 30.60 1.41 -2.98
CA THR A 9 29.24 1.45 -2.43
C THR A 9 28.16 1.00 -3.43
N SER A 10 28.47 0.97 -4.71
CA SER A 10 27.59 0.45 -5.76
C SER A 10 27.51 -1.08 -5.83
N LYS A 11 28.30 -1.84 -5.03
CA LYS A 11 28.40 -3.30 -5.12
C LYS A 11 28.04 -4.09 -3.85
N ILE A 12 27.68 -3.45 -2.73
CA ILE A 12 27.31 -4.15 -1.48
C ILE A 12 25.79 -4.14 -1.28
N ILE A 13 25.04 -4.37 -2.31
CA ILE A 13 23.68 -4.86 -2.16
C ILE A 13 23.75 -6.33 -2.55
N THR A 14 23.97 -7.20 -1.55
CA THR A 14 23.65 -8.61 -1.72
C THR A 14 22.18 -8.66 -2.14
N LYS A 15 21.94 -8.98 -3.42
CA LYS A 15 20.60 -9.13 -3.95
C LYS A 15 19.84 -10.11 -3.04
N PRO A 16 18.82 -9.70 -2.27
CA PRO A 16 17.81 -10.64 -1.90
C PRO A 16 17.31 -11.23 -3.23
N SER A 17 17.04 -12.52 -3.29
CA SER A 17 16.45 -13.15 -4.47
C SER A 17 15.01 -12.65 -4.63
N CYS A 18 14.87 -11.44 -5.09
CA CYS A 18 13.61 -10.72 -5.18
C CYS A 18 12.99 -10.97 -6.54
N ASN A 19 11.73 -11.35 -6.55
CA ASN A 19 10.93 -11.45 -7.77
C ASN A 19 11.10 -10.19 -8.63
N LYS A 20 11.55 -10.36 -9.85
CA LYS A 20 11.91 -9.30 -10.80
C LYS A 20 10.80 -8.26 -11.07
N TYR A 21 9.57 -8.53 -10.68
CA TYR A 21 8.41 -7.82 -11.22
C TYR A 21 7.81 -6.71 -10.35
N GLN A 22 8.03 -6.71 -9.05
CA GLN A 22 7.39 -5.74 -8.14
C GLN A 22 8.36 -4.78 -7.45
N ASN A 23 9.69 -5.05 -7.45
CA ASN A 23 10.68 -4.26 -6.73
C ASN A 23 11.08 -2.95 -7.39
N ASN A 24 10.66 -2.71 -8.62
CA ASN A 24 11.14 -1.61 -9.45
C ASN A 24 10.11 -0.52 -9.70
N ILE A 25 8.95 -0.56 -9.03
CA ILE A 25 7.97 0.51 -9.19
C ILE A 25 8.43 1.71 -8.36
N PRO A 26 8.92 2.78 -9.00
CA PRO A 26 9.49 3.94 -8.32
C PRO A 26 8.42 4.91 -7.84
N LEU A 27 7.32 4.37 -7.32
CA LEU A 27 6.17 5.11 -6.86
C LEU A 27 6.04 5.04 -5.34
N PHE A 28 5.24 5.93 -4.76
CA PHE A 28 4.93 5.89 -3.34
C PHE A 28 3.90 4.80 -3.02
N TRP A 29 4.15 4.08 -1.93
CA TRP A 29 3.30 3.04 -1.38
C TRP A 29 2.92 3.39 0.05
N LYS A 30 1.66 3.28 0.40
CA LYS A 30 1.22 3.43 1.79
C LYS A 30 1.62 2.20 2.59
N ILE A 31 2.42 2.39 3.64
CA ILE A 31 2.98 1.29 4.44
C ILE A 31 2.39 1.22 5.85
N ALA A 32 2.11 2.36 6.46
CA ALA A 32 1.73 2.45 7.86
C ALA A 32 0.99 3.75 8.17
N LYS A 33 0.59 3.92 9.43
CA LYS A 33 0.21 5.20 10.00
C LYS A 33 1.36 5.81 10.81
N THR A 34 1.41 7.13 10.86
CA THR A 34 2.37 7.87 11.70
C THR A 34 2.17 7.55 13.19
N SER A 35 0.91 7.32 13.59
CA SER A 35 0.53 6.90 14.94
C SER A 35 1.04 5.50 15.32
N ASP A 36 1.37 4.64 14.33
CA ASP A 36 1.93 3.31 14.56
C ASP A 36 3.42 3.33 14.94
N ILE A 37 4.11 4.47 14.73
CA ILE A 37 5.56 4.59 14.96
C ILE A 37 5.83 5.25 16.28
N GLU A 38 6.48 4.50 17.17
CA GLU A 38 6.91 4.99 18.48
C GLU A 38 8.13 5.94 18.36
N ASN A 39 8.26 6.88 19.31
CA ASN A 39 9.30 7.92 19.23
C ASN A 39 10.72 7.42 19.55
N VAL A 40 10.88 6.25 20.15
CA VAL A 40 12.20 5.78 20.63
C VAL A 40 12.69 4.54 19.91
N PHE A 41 11.76 3.72 19.42
CA PHE A 41 12.09 2.43 18.83
C PHE A 41 11.67 2.36 17.37
N PRO A 42 12.59 1.99 16.49
CA PRO A 42 12.26 1.74 15.10
C PRO A 42 11.30 0.55 14.98
N ARG A 43 10.41 0.60 13.97
CA ARG A 43 9.50 -0.50 13.65
C ARG A 43 9.89 -1.15 12.32
N ARG A 44 9.83 -2.49 12.29
CA ARG A 44 10.12 -3.26 11.08
C ARG A 44 8.88 -3.40 10.23
N TYR A 45 9.05 -3.13 8.94
CA TYR A 45 8.10 -3.47 7.89
C TYR A 45 8.78 -4.35 6.84
N ILE A 46 7.98 -5.13 6.12
CA ILE A 46 8.46 -5.92 4.99
C ILE A 46 7.76 -5.38 3.75
N PHE A 47 8.51 -5.00 2.73
CA PHE A 47 8.01 -4.58 1.45
C PHE A 47 8.62 -5.46 0.38
N ASN A 48 7.81 -6.30 -0.27
CA ASN A 48 8.24 -7.22 -1.31
C ASN A 48 9.49 -8.04 -0.94
N ASN A 49 9.44 -8.73 0.19
CA ASN A 49 10.54 -9.48 0.83
C ASN A 49 11.74 -8.63 1.28
N PHE A 50 11.66 -7.30 1.19
CA PHE A 50 12.74 -6.42 1.64
C PHE A 50 12.40 -5.82 3.00
N PRO A 51 13.22 -6.05 4.04
CA PRO A 51 12.97 -5.51 5.37
C PRO A 51 13.37 -4.04 5.46
N ILE A 52 12.46 -3.23 5.99
CA ILE A 52 12.60 -1.78 6.17
C ILE A 52 12.47 -1.45 7.65
N SER A 53 13.36 -0.62 8.15
CA SER A 53 13.28 0.00 9.47
C SER A 53 12.69 1.40 9.34
N VAL A 54 11.50 1.62 9.90
CA VAL A 54 10.81 2.91 9.93
C VAL A 54 10.86 3.46 11.35
N TYR A 55 11.23 4.71 11.51
CA TYR A 55 11.41 5.33 12.83
C TYR A 55 11.14 6.85 12.78
N LYS A 56 10.86 7.43 13.95
CA LYS A 56 10.87 8.89 14.12
C LYS A 56 12.22 9.32 14.68
N ASP A 57 12.79 10.37 14.10
CA ASP A 57 13.92 11.07 14.72
C ASP A 57 13.45 11.93 15.91
N ASN A 58 14.38 12.57 16.64
CA ASN A 58 14.01 13.38 17.81
C ASN A 58 13.28 14.69 17.44
N ASP A 59 13.25 15.03 16.15
CA ASP A 59 12.49 16.16 15.61
C ASP A 59 11.10 15.71 15.12
N ASN A 60 10.70 14.47 15.43
CA ASN A 60 9.45 13.79 15.02
C ASN A 60 9.29 13.58 13.51
N HIS A 61 10.35 13.67 12.71
CA HIS A 61 10.28 13.33 11.30
C HIS A 61 10.39 11.82 11.12
N VAL A 62 9.50 11.24 10.33
CA VAL A 62 9.56 9.83 9.96
C VAL A 62 10.69 9.62 8.95
N LYS A 63 11.51 8.61 9.22
CA LYS A 63 12.61 8.13 8.38
C LYS A 63 12.43 6.66 8.08
N ALA A 64 12.95 6.22 6.93
CA ALA A 64 12.93 4.82 6.54
C ALA A 64 14.23 4.43 5.85
N VAL A 65 14.81 3.33 6.31
CA VAL A 65 16.05 2.75 5.77
C VAL A 65 15.93 1.24 5.69
N SER A 66 16.84 0.59 4.94
CA SER A 66 16.95 -0.87 5.02
C SER A 66 17.12 -1.33 6.47
N ASP A 67 16.43 -2.38 6.86
CA ASP A 67 16.56 -2.98 8.19
C ASP A 67 17.84 -3.81 8.37
N ILE A 68 18.69 -3.92 7.34
CA ILE A 68 19.86 -4.79 7.31
C ILE A 68 21.13 -3.97 7.57
N CYS A 69 21.69 -4.08 8.76
CA CYS A 69 22.98 -3.44 9.09
C CYS A 69 24.10 -3.90 8.14
N VAL A 70 24.83 -2.95 7.53
CA VAL A 70 25.91 -3.26 6.56
C VAL A 70 27.06 -4.06 7.18
N HIS A 71 27.25 -4.02 8.51
CA HIS A 71 28.35 -4.72 9.17
C HIS A 71 28.13 -6.23 9.22
N ARG A 72 27.04 -6.70 9.84
CA ARG A 72 26.76 -8.13 10.07
C ARG A 72 25.29 -8.51 9.87
N GLY A 73 24.52 -7.73 9.13
CA GLY A 73 23.15 -8.07 8.74
C GLY A 73 22.11 -8.02 9.87
N THR A 74 22.47 -7.46 11.05
CA THR A 74 21.53 -7.35 12.17
C THR A 74 20.40 -6.40 11.84
N SER A 75 19.17 -6.71 12.29
CA SER A 75 18.01 -5.82 12.14
C SER A 75 18.22 -4.50 12.87
N LEU A 76 18.21 -3.39 12.13
CA LEU A 76 18.32 -2.03 12.65
C LEU A 76 17.06 -1.63 13.43
N SER A 77 15.92 -2.20 13.12
CA SER A 77 14.67 -2.02 13.88
C SER A 77 14.69 -2.60 15.29
N LYS A 78 15.71 -3.37 15.64
CA LYS A 78 15.98 -3.81 17.02
C LYS A 78 16.90 -2.88 17.79
N GLY A 79 17.34 -1.81 17.12
CA GLY A 79 18.16 -0.75 17.71
C GLY A 79 17.35 0.33 18.40
N LYS A 80 17.93 1.50 18.51
CA LYS A 80 17.31 2.68 19.14
C LYS A 80 17.74 3.97 18.45
N ILE A 81 16.97 5.03 18.65
CA ILE A 81 17.32 6.36 18.18
C ILE A 81 18.09 7.08 19.28
N LEU A 82 19.26 7.61 18.92
CA LEU A 82 20.13 8.36 19.82
C LEU A 82 19.77 9.85 19.83
N LYS A 83 20.27 10.61 20.82
CA LYS A 83 20.05 12.06 20.94
C LYS A 83 20.56 12.88 19.74
N ASN A 84 21.52 12.36 18.97
CA ASN A 84 22.06 12.95 17.76
C ASN A 84 21.26 12.61 16.50
N ASN A 85 20.05 12.05 16.63
CA ASN A 85 19.18 11.58 15.55
C ASN A 85 19.75 10.38 14.76
N CYS A 86 20.76 9.68 15.28
CA CYS A 86 21.28 8.46 14.67
C CYS A 86 20.49 7.23 15.11
N LEU A 87 20.24 6.33 14.15
CA LEU A 87 19.76 4.97 14.40
C LEU A 87 20.97 4.10 14.77
N GLN A 88 21.01 3.58 16.00
CA GLN A 88 22.10 2.74 16.48
C GLN A 88 21.80 1.25 16.30
N CYS A 89 22.70 0.55 15.63
CA CYS A 89 22.65 -0.91 15.52
C CYS A 89 22.84 -1.57 16.91
N PRO A 90 21.97 -2.54 17.30
CA PRO A 90 22.03 -3.15 18.63
C PRO A 90 23.23 -4.10 18.81
N TYR A 91 23.88 -4.52 17.70
CA TYR A 91 24.93 -5.54 17.78
C TYR A 91 26.31 -4.93 18.13
N HIS A 92 26.79 -3.95 17.33
CA HIS A 92 28.13 -3.37 17.52
C HIS A 92 28.11 -1.84 17.68
N GLY A 93 26.92 -1.25 17.90
CA GLY A 93 26.79 0.18 18.16
C GLY A 93 27.02 1.08 16.94
N TRP A 94 27.08 0.53 15.73
CA TRP A 94 27.21 1.37 14.52
C TRP A 94 26.02 2.31 14.40
N GLU A 95 26.30 3.57 14.13
CA GLU A 95 25.32 4.64 14.07
C GLU A 95 25.07 5.08 12.63
N TYR A 96 23.80 5.21 12.30
CA TYR A 96 23.34 5.57 10.96
C TYR A 96 22.56 6.87 11.00
N LYS A 97 22.98 7.84 10.18
CA LYS A 97 22.25 9.09 9.95
C LYS A 97 21.79 9.15 8.49
N ASN A 98 20.48 9.23 8.29
CA ASN A 98 19.90 9.17 6.93
C ASN A 98 20.49 8.01 6.09
N GLY A 99 20.59 6.82 6.69
CA GLY A 99 21.12 5.61 6.06
C GLY A 99 22.64 5.53 5.93
N LEU A 100 23.40 6.63 6.04
CA LEU A 100 24.85 6.61 6.01
C LEU A 100 25.43 6.28 7.39
N VAL A 101 26.53 5.53 7.41
CA VAL A 101 27.25 5.26 8.67
C VAL A 101 27.91 6.54 9.14
N GLU A 102 27.53 7.01 10.31
CA GLU A 102 28.04 8.24 10.96
C GLU A 102 29.11 7.94 11.98
N SER A 103 29.02 6.81 12.67
CA SER A 103 29.94 6.42 13.72
C SER A 103 30.10 4.90 13.81
N MET A 104 31.29 4.47 14.12
CA MET A 104 31.67 3.07 14.37
C MET A 104 32.48 2.99 15.65
N PRO A 105 31.85 2.94 16.84
CA PRO A 105 32.56 3.07 18.15
C PRO A 105 33.69 2.07 18.33
N GLY A 106 33.59 0.87 17.77
CA GLY A 106 34.63 -0.15 17.83
C GLY A 106 35.72 -0.05 16.76
N CYS A 107 35.65 0.93 15.86
CA CYS A 107 36.56 1.07 14.71
C CYS A 107 36.84 2.56 14.44
N PRO A 108 37.52 3.28 15.37
CA PRO A 108 37.70 4.73 15.24
C PRO A 108 38.57 5.16 14.07
N ASP A 109 39.37 4.24 13.54
CA ASP A 109 40.29 4.50 12.42
C ASP A 109 39.60 4.43 11.02
N ILE A 110 38.33 4.04 10.96
CA ILE A 110 37.57 3.97 9.71
C ILE A 110 36.80 5.28 9.51
N THR A 111 36.98 5.91 8.36
CA THR A 111 36.25 7.13 8.00
C THR A 111 34.77 6.82 7.80
N PRO A 112 33.84 7.43 8.57
CA PRO A 112 32.41 7.30 8.36
C PRO A 112 31.93 8.04 7.08
N GLY A 113 30.66 7.83 6.72
CA GLY A 113 30.00 8.56 5.63
C GLY A 113 30.25 8.04 4.21
N ILE A 114 31.16 7.05 4.02
CA ILE A 114 31.49 6.51 2.69
C ILE A 114 30.57 5.34 2.29
N PHE A 115 29.86 4.76 3.22
CA PHE A 115 28.98 3.61 3.02
C PHE A 115 27.76 3.68 3.96
N GLY A 116 26.75 2.93 3.65
CA GLY A 116 25.49 2.96 4.40
C GLY A 116 24.50 1.92 3.93
N VAL A 117 23.28 2.09 4.35
CA VAL A 117 22.13 1.25 3.98
C VAL A 117 21.21 2.00 3.02
N PRO A 118 20.47 1.28 2.17
CA PRO A 118 19.43 1.86 1.32
C PRO A 118 18.46 2.73 2.12
N GLN A 119 18.14 3.90 1.56
CA GLN A 119 17.18 4.85 2.08
C GLN A 119 15.88 4.80 1.27
N PHE A 120 14.80 5.24 1.91
CA PHE A 120 13.52 5.44 1.27
C PHE A 120 13.13 6.91 1.41
N GLU A 121 12.54 7.46 0.37
CA GLU A 121 11.85 8.74 0.49
C GLU A 121 10.55 8.52 1.27
N VAL A 122 10.30 9.38 2.25
CA VAL A 122 9.13 9.32 3.12
C VAL A 122 8.27 10.55 2.89
N LYS A 123 6.97 10.34 2.78
CA LYS A 123 5.95 11.40 2.88
C LYS A 123 4.93 11.03 3.93
N GLU A 124 4.60 12.00 4.76
CA GLU A 124 3.54 11.91 5.77
C GLU A 124 2.37 12.77 5.33
N ILE A 125 1.20 12.18 5.16
CA ILE A 125 -0.02 12.87 4.72
C ILE A 125 -1.20 12.30 5.51
N ASN A 126 -1.94 13.15 6.24
CA ASN A 126 -3.17 12.76 6.96
C ASN A 126 -3.00 11.53 7.89
N ASP A 127 -1.91 11.48 8.66
CA ASP A 127 -1.51 10.36 9.53
C ASP A 127 -1.07 9.09 8.77
N ASP A 128 -0.90 9.14 7.46
CA ASP A 128 -0.42 8.01 6.67
C ASP A 128 1.05 8.20 6.25
N ILE A 129 1.81 7.10 6.28
CA ILE A 129 3.22 7.04 5.85
C ILE A 129 3.30 6.38 4.49
N TYR A 130 3.85 7.12 3.53
CA TYR A 130 4.13 6.65 2.18
C TYR A 130 5.64 6.54 1.99
N LEU A 131 6.09 5.40 1.46
CA LEU A 131 7.50 5.13 1.16
C LEU A 131 7.72 4.93 -0.33
N ARG A 132 8.85 5.44 -0.81
CA ARG A 132 9.35 5.22 -2.17
C ARG A 132 10.86 4.92 -2.11
N PRO A 133 11.36 3.87 -2.83
CA PRO A 133 12.80 3.68 -2.97
C PRO A 133 13.45 4.91 -3.60
N THR A 134 14.55 5.40 -3.01
CA THR A 134 15.28 6.56 -3.56
C THR A 134 16.11 6.21 -4.82
N TYR A 135 16.29 4.92 -5.07
CA TYR A 135 16.97 4.39 -6.25
C TYR A 135 16.40 3.01 -6.61
N ASP A 136 16.60 2.63 -7.86
CA ASP A 136 16.31 1.26 -8.29
C ASP A 136 17.27 0.29 -7.60
N ILE A 137 16.74 -0.54 -6.72
CA ILE A 137 17.48 -1.54 -5.93
C ILE A 137 18.27 -2.50 -6.84
N ASN A 138 17.84 -2.73 -8.08
CA ASN A 138 18.51 -3.64 -9.01
C ASN A 138 19.61 -2.96 -9.83
N SER A 139 19.41 -1.73 -10.29
CA SER A 139 20.36 -1.01 -11.12
C SER A 139 21.24 -0.04 -10.34
N GLY A 140 20.87 0.35 -9.11
CA GLY A 140 21.53 1.37 -8.32
C GLY A 140 21.37 2.78 -8.87
N LYS A 141 20.47 3.00 -9.85
CA LYS A 141 20.20 4.32 -10.42
C LYS A 141 19.21 5.08 -9.56
N GLY A 142 19.41 6.39 -9.45
CA GLY A 142 18.49 7.28 -8.75
C GLY A 142 17.06 7.24 -9.34
N ASN A 143 16.08 7.32 -8.48
CA ASN A 143 14.68 7.39 -8.88
C ASN A 143 14.31 8.82 -9.25
N THR A 144 13.98 9.05 -10.52
CA THR A 144 13.56 10.37 -11.05
C THR A 144 12.08 10.42 -11.42
N TYR A 145 11.31 9.38 -11.13
CA TYR A 145 9.90 9.33 -11.50
C TYR A 145 9.08 10.32 -10.66
N ASN A 146 8.38 11.24 -11.33
CA ASN A 146 7.46 12.15 -10.65
C ASN A 146 6.12 11.45 -10.41
N HIS A 147 5.78 11.19 -9.16
CA HIS A 147 4.53 10.54 -8.77
C HIS A 147 3.83 11.34 -7.68
N THR A 148 2.58 11.71 -7.95
CA THR A 148 1.70 12.36 -6.99
C THR A 148 0.89 11.32 -6.24
N ILE A 149 0.92 11.37 -4.91
CA ILE A 149 0.10 10.51 -4.06
C ILE A 149 -1.36 10.93 -4.22
N TYR A 150 -2.23 9.96 -4.50
CA TYR A 150 -3.67 10.21 -4.57
C TYR A 150 -4.23 10.48 -3.17
N ILE A 151 -4.95 11.59 -3.03
CA ILE A 151 -5.70 11.94 -1.83
C ILE A 151 -7.16 12.12 -2.25
N PRO A 152 -8.10 11.36 -1.67
CA PRO A 152 -9.50 11.49 -2.03
C PRO A 152 -10.06 12.86 -1.58
N PRO A 153 -10.97 13.47 -2.34
CA PRO A 153 -11.57 14.75 -1.96
C PRO A 153 -12.27 14.70 -0.61
N GLU A 154 -12.80 13.55 -0.22
CA GLU A 154 -13.45 13.33 1.08
C GLU A 154 -12.48 13.48 2.27
N ALA A 155 -11.17 13.37 2.04
CA ALA A 155 -10.16 13.52 3.10
C ALA A 155 -10.00 14.98 3.57
N THR A 156 -10.49 15.94 2.79
CA THR A 156 -10.41 17.38 3.08
C THR A 156 -11.79 18.02 3.25
N ASP A 157 -12.86 17.24 3.22
CA ASP A 157 -14.24 17.72 3.38
C ASP A 157 -14.73 17.39 4.79
N ASP A 158 -15.03 18.44 5.57
CA ASP A 158 -15.49 18.34 6.97
C ASP A 158 -16.85 17.61 7.13
N ASN A 159 -17.58 17.40 6.03
CA ASN A 159 -18.81 16.60 6.05
C ASN A 159 -18.55 15.10 6.16
N PHE A 160 -17.32 14.65 5.93
CA PHE A 160 -16.96 13.25 5.98
C PHE A 160 -16.19 12.92 7.26
N VAL A 161 -16.43 11.70 7.74
CA VAL A 161 -15.61 11.09 8.79
C VAL A 161 -14.86 9.89 8.22
N ARG A 162 -13.62 9.67 8.69
CA ARG A 162 -12.74 8.59 8.24
C ARG A 162 -12.65 7.48 9.28
N VAL A 163 -12.80 6.23 8.82
CA VAL A 163 -12.49 5.03 9.60
C VAL A 163 -11.46 4.21 8.84
N SER A 164 -10.41 3.76 9.51
CA SER A 164 -9.30 3.07 8.88
C SER A 164 -9.04 1.70 9.51
N GLY A 165 -8.46 0.81 8.73
CA GLY A 165 -8.02 -0.48 9.21
C GLY A 165 -7.18 -1.20 8.17
N TYR A 166 -6.85 -2.47 8.44
CA TYR A 166 -6.08 -3.28 7.50
C TYR A 166 -6.39 -4.77 7.65
N ARG A 167 -6.02 -5.52 6.59
CA ARG A 167 -5.99 -6.99 6.58
C ARG A 167 -4.70 -7.49 5.94
N HIS A 168 -4.24 -8.62 6.46
CA HIS A 168 -3.15 -9.39 5.89
C HIS A 168 -3.74 -10.53 5.05
N LEU A 169 -3.25 -10.69 3.82
CA LEU A 169 -3.74 -11.67 2.85
C LEU A 169 -2.59 -12.55 2.34
N GLN A 170 -2.87 -13.85 2.20
CA GLN A 170 -1.96 -14.81 1.58
C GLN A 170 -2.20 -14.85 0.06
N ARG A 171 -2.19 -13.66 -0.57
CA ARG A 171 -2.41 -13.46 -2.01
C ARG A 171 -1.53 -12.32 -2.54
N PRO A 172 -1.12 -12.36 -3.82
CA PRO A 172 -0.41 -11.25 -4.44
C PRO A 172 -1.26 -9.97 -4.45
N ASN A 173 -0.63 -8.83 -4.22
CA ASN A 173 -1.33 -7.55 -4.12
C ASN A 173 -2.11 -7.17 -5.40
N ASN A 174 -1.60 -7.48 -6.59
CA ASN A 174 -2.30 -7.20 -7.83
C ASN A 174 -3.60 -8.02 -7.98
N ILE A 175 -3.64 -9.26 -7.49
CA ILE A 175 -4.85 -10.09 -7.48
C ILE A 175 -5.88 -9.52 -6.51
N VAL A 176 -5.44 -9.08 -5.33
CA VAL A 176 -6.32 -8.41 -4.36
C VAL A 176 -6.87 -7.11 -4.94
N THR A 177 -6.03 -6.30 -5.58
CA THR A 177 -6.47 -5.07 -6.25
C THR A 177 -7.48 -5.34 -7.36
N GLU A 178 -7.25 -6.37 -8.18
CA GLU A 178 -8.21 -6.76 -9.25
C GLU A 178 -9.55 -7.25 -8.67
N ASN A 179 -9.54 -7.93 -7.53
CA ASN A 179 -10.78 -8.32 -6.83
C ASN A 179 -11.56 -7.09 -6.36
N VAL A 180 -10.92 -6.10 -5.75
CA VAL A 180 -11.58 -4.84 -5.35
C VAL A 180 -12.16 -4.08 -6.55
N LEU A 181 -11.50 -4.14 -7.71
CA LEU A 181 -11.94 -3.49 -8.94
C LEU A 181 -13.05 -4.26 -9.71
N ASP A 182 -13.36 -5.48 -9.31
CA ASP A 182 -14.39 -6.27 -9.95
C ASP A 182 -15.79 -5.78 -9.56
N MET A 183 -16.59 -5.44 -10.54
CA MET A 183 -17.97 -5.01 -10.31
C MET A 183 -18.98 -6.15 -10.19
N MET A 184 -18.65 -7.37 -10.61
CA MET A 184 -19.59 -8.48 -10.66
C MET A 184 -19.62 -9.31 -9.38
N HIS A 185 -18.50 -9.43 -8.67
CA HIS A 185 -18.41 -10.27 -7.46
C HIS A 185 -19.32 -9.77 -6.33
N ILE A 186 -19.55 -8.44 -6.27
CA ILE A 186 -20.32 -7.76 -5.20
C ILE A 186 -21.66 -8.48 -4.93
N SER A 187 -22.34 -8.92 -5.97
CA SER A 187 -23.65 -9.56 -5.87
C SER A 187 -23.66 -10.91 -5.20
N TYR A 188 -22.56 -11.64 -5.29
CA TYR A 188 -22.48 -13.05 -4.90
C TYR A 188 -21.55 -13.28 -3.70
N VAL A 189 -20.56 -12.44 -3.51
CA VAL A 189 -19.56 -12.58 -2.45
C VAL A 189 -20.01 -11.85 -1.20
N HIS A 190 -20.53 -10.62 -1.35
CA HIS A 190 -20.86 -9.81 -0.18
C HIS A 190 -22.29 -10.01 0.32
N SER A 191 -22.41 -10.08 1.64
CA SER A 191 -23.69 -10.24 2.35
C SER A 191 -24.70 -9.11 2.09
N PHE A 192 -24.21 -7.92 1.68
CA PHE A 192 -25.03 -6.78 1.26
C PHE A 192 -25.34 -6.75 -0.24
N GLY A 193 -24.84 -7.70 -1.00
CA GLY A 193 -25.04 -7.81 -2.44
C GLY A 193 -26.48 -8.11 -2.85
N ASN A 194 -26.74 -8.16 -4.15
CA ASN A 194 -28.08 -8.45 -4.70
C ASN A 194 -28.00 -9.53 -5.78
N SER A 195 -27.98 -10.78 -5.39
CA SER A 195 -27.90 -11.92 -6.32
C SER A 195 -29.16 -12.08 -7.19
N LEU A 196 -30.29 -11.44 -6.84
CA LEU A 196 -31.50 -11.44 -7.67
C LEU A 196 -31.46 -10.38 -8.80
N ALA A 197 -30.60 -9.39 -8.69
CA ALA A 197 -30.37 -8.37 -9.71
C ALA A 197 -28.86 -8.05 -9.82
N PRO A 198 -28.04 -9.03 -10.24
CA PRO A 198 -26.59 -8.93 -10.14
C PRO A 198 -25.93 -8.08 -11.22
N VAL A 199 -26.67 -7.68 -12.26
CA VAL A 199 -26.10 -7.06 -13.44
C VAL A 199 -25.97 -5.55 -13.28
N PRO A 200 -24.75 -4.99 -13.31
CA PRO A 200 -24.57 -3.56 -13.38
C PRO A 200 -25.01 -3.01 -14.74
N PHE A 201 -25.45 -1.75 -14.75
CA PHE A 201 -25.92 -1.09 -15.96
C PHE A 201 -25.39 0.35 -16.07
N LYS A 202 -25.54 0.98 -17.24
CA LYS A 202 -24.99 2.31 -17.56
C LYS A 202 -23.47 2.38 -17.28
N ILE A 203 -22.74 1.39 -17.76
CA ILE A 203 -21.30 1.28 -17.51
C ILE A 203 -20.57 2.22 -18.46
N SER A 204 -19.68 3.05 -17.92
CA SER A 204 -18.73 3.86 -18.66
C SER A 204 -17.36 3.79 -18.04
N TYR A 205 -16.33 3.77 -18.88
CA TYR A 205 -14.93 3.82 -18.46
C TYR A 205 -14.26 5.06 -19.01
N GLU A 206 -13.41 5.71 -18.22
CA GLU A 206 -12.55 6.80 -18.65
C GLU A 206 -11.10 6.61 -18.13
N ASP A 207 -10.13 6.94 -18.98
CA ASP A 207 -8.74 7.10 -18.53
C ASP A 207 -8.61 8.48 -17.86
N ILE A 208 -8.15 8.52 -16.61
CA ILE A 208 -7.89 9.79 -15.90
C ILE A 208 -6.51 10.32 -16.35
N ASP A 209 -5.48 9.44 -16.26
CA ASP A 209 -4.13 9.71 -16.73
C ASP A 209 -3.39 8.41 -17.10
N GLU A 210 -2.06 8.46 -17.24
CA GLU A 210 -1.25 7.28 -17.58
C GLU A 210 -1.26 6.18 -16.50
N LEU A 211 -1.47 6.55 -15.23
CA LEU A 211 -1.40 5.67 -14.07
C LEU A 211 -2.76 5.36 -13.44
N SER A 212 -3.82 6.00 -13.91
CA SER A 212 -5.14 5.93 -13.29
C SER A 212 -6.28 5.80 -14.30
N GLY A 213 -7.42 5.31 -13.82
CA GLY A 213 -8.64 5.19 -14.61
C GLY A 213 -9.84 4.94 -13.71
N LYS A 214 -11.03 5.25 -14.24
CA LYS A 214 -12.30 5.18 -13.52
C LYS A 214 -13.37 4.48 -14.33
N THR A 215 -14.15 3.64 -13.68
CA THR A 215 -15.39 3.08 -14.21
C THR A 215 -16.56 3.57 -13.38
N THR A 216 -17.55 4.13 -14.01
CA THR A 216 -18.83 4.50 -13.39
C THR A 216 -19.91 3.54 -13.86
N PHE A 217 -20.71 3.02 -12.94
CA PHE A 217 -21.83 2.13 -13.24
C PHE A 217 -22.95 2.29 -12.22
N HIS A 218 -24.15 1.86 -12.60
CA HIS A 218 -25.31 1.79 -11.71
C HIS A 218 -25.52 0.35 -11.24
N TYR A 219 -25.98 0.23 -10.01
CA TYR A 219 -26.20 -1.06 -9.39
C TYR A 219 -27.54 -1.09 -8.63
N THR A 220 -28.22 -2.24 -8.62
CA THR A 220 -29.44 -2.41 -7.83
C THR A 220 -29.04 -2.74 -6.39
N ALA A 221 -29.35 -1.83 -5.48
CA ALA A 221 -29.02 -1.98 -4.06
C ALA A 221 -29.64 -3.24 -3.46
N GLY A 222 -28.82 -4.03 -2.76
CA GLY A 222 -29.28 -5.22 -2.05
C GLY A 222 -30.28 -4.88 -0.94
N PRO A 223 -31.19 -5.80 -0.58
CA PRO A 223 -32.19 -5.56 0.45
C PRO A 223 -31.60 -5.19 1.82
N SER A 224 -30.45 -5.76 2.15
CA SER A 224 -29.71 -5.57 3.40
C SER A 224 -28.63 -4.46 3.31
N SER A 225 -28.46 -3.81 2.15
CA SER A 225 -27.46 -2.76 1.99
C SER A 225 -27.82 -1.49 2.77
N MET A 226 -26.83 -0.81 3.33
CA MET A 226 -27.03 0.50 4.00
C MET A 226 -27.60 1.55 3.06
N SER A 227 -27.20 1.53 1.78
CA SER A 227 -27.72 2.40 0.73
C SER A 227 -29.25 2.30 0.62
N ARG A 228 -29.80 1.10 0.79
CA ARG A 228 -31.23 0.87 0.74
C ARG A 228 -31.92 1.14 2.08
N ILE A 229 -31.34 0.68 3.18
CA ILE A 229 -31.96 0.78 4.52
C ILE A 229 -31.95 2.22 5.01
N ILE A 230 -30.82 2.91 4.90
CA ILE A 230 -30.62 4.28 5.40
C ILE A 230 -30.93 5.30 4.30
N GLY A 231 -30.37 5.10 3.11
CA GLY A 231 -30.50 6.02 1.96
C GLY A 231 -31.80 5.89 1.20
N GLY A 232 -32.62 4.85 1.45
CA GLY A 232 -33.87 4.62 0.70
C GLY A 232 -33.67 4.38 -0.79
N ALA A 233 -32.42 4.18 -1.25
CA ALA A 233 -32.09 4.10 -2.64
C ALA A 233 -32.34 2.68 -3.21
N LYS A 234 -33.12 2.59 -4.28
CA LYS A 234 -33.28 1.35 -5.05
C LYS A 234 -32.08 1.08 -5.93
N PHE A 235 -31.50 2.14 -6.46
CA PHE A 235 -30.30 2.09 -7.32
C PHE A 235 -29.19 2.97 -6.70
N VAL A 236 -27.97 2.56 -6.88
CA VAL A 236 -26.80 3.31 -6.47
C VAL A 236 -25.92 3.59 -7.68
N ILE A 237 -25.18 4.69 -7.62
CA ILE A 237 -24.09 4.96 -8.56
C ILE A 237 -22.81 4.50 -7.87
N VAL A 238 -22.00 3.74 -8.57
CA VAL A 238 -20.71 3.28 -8.09
C VAL A 238 -19.62 3.80 -9.03
N GLU A 239 -18.62 4.42 -8.47
CA GLU A 239 -17.39 4.79 -9.17
C GLU A 239 -16.26 3.92 -8.62
N ASN A 240 -15.66 3.12 -9.50
CA ASN A 240 -14.47 2.33 -9.21
C ASN A 240 -13.27 2.96 -9.91
N GLU A 241 -12.32 3.47 -9.12
CA GLU A 241 -11.09 4.05 -9.63
C GLU A 241 -9.89 3.20 -9.21
N PHE A 242 -8.83 3.28 -10.01
CA PHE A 242 -7.51 2.84 -9.60
C PHE A 242 -6.48 3.93 -9.85
N HIS A 243 -5.50 4.04 -8.97
CA HIS A 243 -4.32 4.88 -9.12
C HIS A 243 -3.11 4.02 -8.79
N LEU A 244 -2.25 3.76 -9.78
CA LEU A 244 -1.06 2.96 -9.57
C LEU A 244 -0.11 3.64 -8.57
N PRO A 245 0.59 2.87 -7.72
CA PRO A 245 0.78 1.43 -7.80
C PRO A 245 -0.27 0.61 -7.04
N ASP A 246 -0.96 1.15 -6.04
CA ASP A 246 -1.62 0.37 -4.98
C ASP A 246 -3.02 0.86 -4.59
N VAL A 247 -3.47 1.98 -5.16
CA VAL A 247 -4.73 2.62 -4.73
C VAL A 247 -5.91 2.12 -5.54
N THR A 248 -6.99 1.75 -4.85
CA THR A 248 -8.34 1.67 -5.44
C THR A 248 -9.30 2.57 -4.67
N VAL A 249 -10.29 3.09 -5.37
CA VAL A 249 -11.36 3.92 -4.79
C VAL A 249 -12.69 3.36 -5.22
N THR A 250 -13.53 3.00 -4.28
CA THR A 250 -14.92 2.61 -4.53
C THR A 250 -15.84 3.62 -3.86
N ARG A 251 -16.41 4.51 -4.67
CA ARG A 251 -17.37 5.52 -4.20
C ARG A 251 -18.79 5.06 -4.52
N VAL A 252 -19.62 4.91 -3.50
CA VAL A 252 -21.02 4.52 -3.60
C VAL A 252 -21.89 5.72 -3.25
N VAL A 253 -22.68 6.18 -4.22
CA VAL A 253 -23.62 7.30 -4.05
C VAL A 253 -25.05 6.76 -4.07
N ALA A 254 -25.78 7.03 -2.99
CA ALA A 254 -27.15 6.59 -2.76
C ALA A 254 -27.99 7.80 -2.29
N ASN A 255 -28.58 8.55 -3.24
CA ASN A 255 -29.18 9.85 -2.97
C ASN A 255 -28.14 10.82 -2.32
N ASP A 256 -28.40 11.34 -1.13
CA ASP A 256 -27.49 12.24 -0.41
C ASP A 256 -26.42 11.51 0.41
N ILE A 257 -26.48 10.18 0.45
CA ILE A 257 -25.53 9.33 1.19
C ILE A 257 -24.37 8.95 0.29
N ILE A 258 -23.16 9.28 0.74
CA ILE A 258 -21.91 8.92 0.07
C ILE A 258 -21.05 8.08 1.00
N LYS A 259 -20.59 6.95 0.48
CA LYS A 259 -19.61 6.08 1.10
C LYS A 259 -18.45 5.88 0.14
N THR A 260 -17.26 6.31 0.53
CA THR A 260 -16.04 6.15 -0.27
C THR A 260 -15.07 5.25 0.47
N ILE A 261 -14.65 4.18 -0.19
CA ILE A 261 -13.66 3.24 0.33
C ILE A 261 -12.40 3.42 -0.51
N VAL A 262 -11.32 3.85 0.13
CA VAL A 262 -10.00 3.91 -0.48
C VAL A 262 -9.19 2.74 0.05
N THR A 263 -8.62 1.93 -0.82
CA THR A 263 -7.72 0.86 -0.39
C THR A 263 -6.31 1.06 -0.92
N HIS A 264 -5.34 0.60 -0.15
CA HIS A 264 -3.94 0.56 -0.51
C HIS A 264 -3.43 -0.85 -0.27
N CYS A 265 -3.08 -1.57 -1.34
CA CYS A 265 -2.65 -2.95 -1.24
C CYS A 265 -1.17 -3.08 -1.62
N TYR A 266 -0.29 -3.22 -0.62
CA TYR A 266 1.13 -3.36 -0.87
C TYR A 266 1.64 -4.79 -0.67
N PRO A 267 2.65 -5.24 -1.48
CA PRO A 267 3.19 -6.59 -1.37
C PRO A 267 4.13 -6.71 -0.17
N ILE A 268 3.94 -7.75 0.64
CA ILE A 268 4.93 -8.22 1.62
C ILE A 268 5.87 -9.20 0.92
N GLY A 269 5.31 -10.12 0.16
CA GLY A 269 6.03 -11.16 -0.56
C GLY A 269 5.35 -11.52 -1.88
N LYS A 270 5.81 -12.60 -2.50
CA LYS A 270 5.28 -13.06 -3.79
C LYS A 270 3.77 -13.32 -3.76
N ASN A 271 3.33 -14.03 -2.72
CA ASN A 271 1.94 -14.45 -2.54
C ASN A 271 1.38 -13.90 -1.22
N GLU A 272 1.80 -12.71 -0.81
CA GLU A 272 1.45 -12.14 0.47
C GLU A 272 1.39 -10.62 0.38
N SER A 273 0.32 -10.04 0.89
CA SER A 273 0.09 -8.60 0.85
C SER A 273 -0.63 -8.09 2.09
N ILE A 274 -0.55 -6.79 2.32
CA ILE A 274 -1.40 -6.07 3.27
C ILE A 274 -2.28 -5.11 2.46
N ILE A 275 -3.58 -5.15 2.74
CA ILE A 275 -4.54 -4.15 2.28
C ILE A 275 -4.91 -3.25 3.45
N HIS A 276 -4.60 -1.95 3.33
CA HIS A 276 -5.17 -0.91 4.17
C HIS A 276 -6.45 -0.40 3.56
N PHE A 277 -7.42 -0.03 4.38
CA PHE A 277 -8.61 0.66 3.93
C PHE A 277 -8.85 1.93 4.73
N ASP A 278 -9.39 2.93 4.04
CA ASP A 278 -9.93 4.15 4.59
C ASP A 278 -11.37 4.29 4.09
N LEU A 279 -12.32 4.20 5.01
CA LEU A 279 -13.73 4.42 4.75
C LEU A 279 -14.10 5.84 5.11
N TYR A 280 -14.51 6.62 4.12
CA TYR A 280 -15.10 7.94 4.30
C TYR A 280 -16.62 7.86 4.16
N ARG A 281 -17.34 8.53 5.04
CA ARG A 281 -18.80 8.60 5.01
C ARG A 281 -19.33 9.95 5.45
N ASN A 282 -20.40 10.43 4.80
CA ASN A 282 -21.10 11.68 5.15
C ASN A 282 -22.41 11.44 5.91
N PHE A 283 -22.63 10.24 6.40
CA PHE A 283 -23.80 9.83 7.16
C PHE A 283 -23.38 9.08 8.44
N MET A 284 -24.23 9.13 9.46
CA MET A 284 -23.93 8.52 10.76
C MET A 284 -22.52 8.88 11.26
N THR A 285 -22.20 10.19 11.19
CA THR A 285 -20.84 10.73 11.35
C THR A 285 -20.34 10.78 12.79
N THR A 286 -21.13 10.32 13.76
CA THR A 286 -20.67 10.22 15.15
C THR A 286 -19.57 9.19 15.29
N ASN A 287 -18.50 9.52 16.01
CA ASN A 287 -17.35 8.65 16.27
C ASN A 287 -17.72 7.39 17.11
N LEU A 288 -18.85 7.42 17.82
CA LEU A 288 -19.37 6.23 18.52
C LEU A 288 -19.66 5.06 17.58
N LEU A 289 -19.88 5.33 16.30
CA LEU A 289 -20.16 4.30 15.28
C LEU A 289 -18.92 3.87 14.50
N ASP A 290 -17.76 4.48 14.71
CA ASP A 290 -16.55 4.17 13.96
C ASP A 290 -16.12 2.70 14.10
N SER A 291 -16.18 2.16 15.31
CA SER A 291 -15.89 0.73 15.54
C SER A 291 -16.82 -0.21 14.80
N LEU A 292 -18.12 0.17 14.64
CA LEU A 292 -19.08 -0.60 13.87
C LEU A 292 -18.72 -0.60 12.38
N PHE A 293 -18.39 0.56 11.83
CA PHE A 293 -17.99 0.68 10.42
C PHE A 293 -16.65 0.00 10.14
N GLU A 294 -15.69 0.09 11.06
CA GLU A 294 -14.42 -0.64 10.97
C GLU A 294 -14.68 -2.16 10.95
N TYR A 295 -15.54 -2.64 11.83
CA TYR A 295 -15.91 -4.06 11.88
C TYR A 295 -16.58 -4.52 10.58
N GLN A 296 -17.52 -3.74 10.04
CA GLN A 296 -18.18 -4.05 8.77
C GLN A 296 -17.18 -4.12 7.61
N MET A 297 -16.24 -3.17 7.53
CA MET A 297 -15.21 -3.19 6.50
C MET A 297 -14.31 -4.42 6.63
N LYS A 298 -13.96 -4.79 7.84
CA LYS A 298 -13.19 -6.01 8.10
C LYS A 298 -13.94 -7.27 7.67
N LEU A 299 -15.24 -7.36 7.92
CA LEU A 299 -16.07 -8.47 7.44
C LEU A 299 -16.12 -8.52 5.91
N THR A 300 -16.30 -7.37 5.24
CA THR A 300 -16.30 -7.30 3.78
C THR A 300 -14.98 -7.83 3.20
N LEU A 301 -13.84 -7.40 3.77
CA LEU A 301 -12.53 -7.91 3.36
C LEU A 301 -12.35 -9.41 3.68
N ASP A 302 -12.92 -9.91 4.77
CA ASP A 302 -12.86 -11.33 5.11
C ASP A 302 -13.69 -12.18 4.12
N GLU A 303 -14.83 -11.65 3.60
CA GLU A 303 -15.59 -12.28 2.51
C GLU A 303 -14.73 -12.40 1.23
N ASP A 304 -14.01 -11.32 0.86
CA ASP A 304 -13.07 -11.32 -0.27
C ASP A 304 -11.90 -12.28 -0.06
N VAL A 305 -11.29 -12.28 1.12
CA VAL A 305 -10.22 -13.22 1.47
C VAL A 305 -10.70 -14.66 1.31
N ASN A 306 -11.90 -14.98 1.78
CA ASN A 306 -12.45 -16.33 1.69
C ASN A 306 -12.60 -16.79 0.24
N ILE A 307 -13.15 -15.94 -0.64
CA ILE A 307 -13.31 -16.33 -2.06
C ILE A 307 -11.96 -16.42 -2.77
N LEU A 308 -11.05 -15.51 -2.49
CA LEU A 308 -9.70 -15.53 -3.06
C LEU A 308 -8.92 -16.79 -2.65
N ASN A 309 -9.13 -17.29 -1.42
CA ASN A 309 -8.50 -18.53 -0.95
C ASN A 309 -8.96 -19.78 -1.72
N TRP A 310 -10.09 -19.71 -2.42
CA TRP A 310 -10.59 -20.80 -3.25
C TRP A 310 -10.12 -20.73 -4.71
N VAL A 311 -9.48 -19.61 -5.10
CA VAL A 311 -8.90 -19.46 -6.45
C VAL A 311 -7.57 -20.21 -6.50
N TYR A 312 -7.40 -21.08 -7.51
CA TYR A 312 -6.15 -21.79 -7.73
C TYR A 312 -5.04 -20.84 -8.20
N ASP A 313 -3.85 -21.01 -7.64
CA ASP A 313 -2.71 -20.09 -7.87
C ASP A 313 -2.33 -19.93 -9.35
N ASP A 314 -2.39 -21.01 -10.14
CA ASP A 314 -2.07 -20.98 -11.57
C ASP A 314 -3.14 -20.30 -12.43
N TYR A 315 -4.32 -19.98 -11.86
CA TYR A 315 -5.47 -19.48 -12.59
C TYR A 315 -6.01 -18.13 -12.06
N MET A 316 -5.26 -17.45 -11.20
CA MET A 316 -5.71 -16.22 -10.55
C MET A 316 -6.11 -15.09 -11.52
N LEU A 317 -5.50 -15.05 -12.72
CA LEU A 317 -5.84 -14.07 -13.75
C LEU A 317 -7.02 -14.50 -14.64
N GLY A 318 -7.56 -15.72 -14.42
CA GLY A 318 -8.63 -16.29 -15.25
C GLY A 318 -8.22 -16.58 -16.71
N PHE A 319 -9.10 -17.22 -17.44
CA PHE A 319 -8.90 -17.55 -18.86
C PHE A 319 -9.72 -16.66 -19.78
N MET A 320 -10.79 -16.07 -19.29
CA MET A 320 -11.74 -15.30 -20.08
C MET A 320 -12.06 -13.99 -19.38
N SER A 321 -12.12 -12.94 -20.16
CA SER A 321 -12.63 -11.64 -19.72
C SER A 321 -13.88 -11.27 -20.52
N ASN A 322 -14.77 -10.53 -19.89
CA ASN A 322 -16.00 -10.05 -20.50
C ASN A 322 -16.10 -8.51 -20.39
N LYS A 323 -17.19 -7.93 -20.88
CA LYS A 323 -17.35 -6.46 -20.88
C LYS A 323 -17.39 -5.81 -19.48
N TYR A 324 -17.69 -6.60 -18.45
CA TYR A 324 -17.76 -6.11 -17.07
C TYR A 324 -16.37 -6.07 -16.37
N ASP A 325 -15.36 -6.71 -17.00
CA ASP A 325 -13.99 -6.75 -16.48
C ASP A 325 -13.15 -5.54 -16.98
N ILE A 326 -13.80 -4.52 -17.53
CA ILE A 326 -13.11 -3.39 -18.17
C ILE A 326 -12.11 -2.71 -17.23
N THR A 327 -12.45 -2.54 -15.97
CA THR A 327 -11.59 -1.87 -14.98
C THR A 327 -10.33 -2.67 -14.71
N GLN A 328 -10.46 -3.99 -14.46
CA GLN A 328 -9.33 -4.89 -14.24
C GLN A 328 -8.43 -4.99 -15.48
N ILE A 329 -9.01 -5.08 -16.67
CA ILE A 329 -8.26 -5.13 -17.95
C ILE A 329 -7.41 -3.86 -18.11
N LYS A 330 -7.99 -2.69 -17.84
CA LYS A 330 -7.31 -1.40 -17.95
C LYS A 330 -6.23 -1.23 -16.88
N TYR A 331 -6.52 -1.58 -15.62
CA TYR A 331 -5.55 -1.61 -14.52
C TYR A 331 -4.35 -2.49 -14.90
N ARG A 332 -4.59 -3.74 -15.28
CA ARG A 332 -3.54 -4.69 -15.67
C ARG A 332 -2.69 -4.17 -16.84
N LYS A 333 -3.32 -3.56 -17.86
CA LYS A 333 -2.61 -2.98 -18.99
C LYS A 333 -1.68 -1.84 -18.58
N LYS A 334 -2.15 -0.94 -17.69
CA LYS A 334 -1.33 0.18 -17.20
C LYS A 334 -0.22 -0.29 -16.27
N LEU A 335 -0.51 -1.23 -15.35
CA LEU A 335 0.48 -1.84 -14.47
C LEU A 335 1.60 -2.52 -15.26
N ASN A 336 1.26 -3.30 -16.30
CA ASN A 336 2.25 -3.99 -17.11
C ASN A 336 3.11 -3.03 -17.93
N ARG A 337 2.56 -1.93 -18.41
CA ARG A 337 3.36 -0.87 -19.05
C ARG A 337 4.37 -0.28 -18.08
N LEU A 338 3.93 0.04 -16.85
CA LEU A 338 4.79 0.56 -15.79
C LEU A 338 5.92 -0.42 -15.44
N LEU A 339 5.63 -1.71 -15.42
CA LEU A 339 6.59 -2.79 -15.15
C LEU A 339 7.43 -3.17 -16.36
N ASN A 340 7.22 -2.57 -17.56
CA ASN A 340 7.85 -2.96 -18.82
C ASN A 340 7.66 -4.44 -19.17
N ILE A 341 6.55 -5.04 -18.76
CA ILE A 341 6.21 -6.43 -19.08
C ILE A 341 5.61 -6.46 -20.49
N LYS A 342 6.31 -7.12 -21.41
CA LYS A 342 5.76 -7.44 -22.74
C LYS A 342 4.96 -8.75 -22.62
N TYR A 343 3.74 -8.76 -23.15
CA TYR A 343 2.92 -9.98 -23.36
C TYR A 343 3.42 -10.77 -24.56
#